data_f2947bb3f16db5e9a208d5b9afd41b20
#
_entry.id   f2947bb3f16db5e9a208d5b9afd41b20
#
_cell.length_a   1.000
_cell.length_b   1.000
_cell.length_c   1.000
_cell.angle_alpha   90.00
_cell.angle_beta   90.00
_cell.angle_gamma   90.00
#
_symmetry.space_group_name_H-M   'P 1'
#
loop_
_entity.id
_entity.type
_entity.pdbx_description
1 polymer ?
#
loop_
_entity_poly.entity_id
_entity_poly.type
_entity_poly.pdbx_seq_one_letter_code
_entity_poly.pdbx_strand_id
1 'polypeptide(L)'
;MKKILMTSALAALALMPASAQKVNKSSGGYPITPVPFTSVKVWNNTFWGQRIETSRKVTIPLAFSKCESEGRYKNFERAAHPSEKYDVGKLMPLSFDDTDPYKTIEGASYVLQ
;
A
#
# COMPACT_ATOMS: atom_id res chain seq x y z
N MET A 1 31.92 19.59 29.32
CA MET A 1 32.35 18.65 28.32
C MET A 1 31.52 17.38 28.43
N LYS A 2 30.24 17.35 27.98
CA LYS A 2 29.33 16.16 27.95
C LYS A 2 28.21 16.38 26.94
N LYS A 3 28.53 16.59 25.64
CA LYS A 3 27.51 16.75 24.60
C LYS A 3 27.87 16.12 23.23
N ILE A 4 28.69 15.08 23.19
CA ILE A 4 29.13 14.47 21.89
C ILE A 4 28.93 12.95 21.88
N LEU A 5 27.91 12.40 22.51
CA LEU A 5 27.70 10.94 22.49
C LEU A 5 26.29 10.49 22.14
N MET A 6 25.46 11.36 21.58
CA MET A 6 24.08 10.98 21.18
C MET A 6 23.77 11.00 19.68
N THR A 7 24.73 11.28 18.81
CA THR A 7 24.49 11.37 17.36
C THR A 7 24.89 10.14 16.54
N SER A 8 25.52 9.13 17.15
CA SER A 8 25.97 7.93 16.41
C SER A 8 25.01 6.74 16.46
N ALA A 9 23.95 6.77 17.28
CA ALA A 9 23.00 5.66 17.39
C ALA A 9 21.87 5.68 16.36
N LEU A 10 21.61 6.80 15.70
CA LEU A 10 20.49 6.93 14.75
C LEU A 10 20.86 6.55 13.30
N ALA A 11 22.14 6.47 12.98
CA ALA A 11 22.61 6.13 11.63
C ALA A 11 22.67 4.61 11.33
N ALA A 12 22.60 3.76 12.35
CA ALA A 12 22.71 2.31 12.18
C ALA A 12 21.38 1.62 11.81
N LEU A 13 20.24 2.32 11.91
CA LEU A 13 18.92 1.72 11.63
C LEU A 13 18.50 1.79 10.16
N ALA A 14 19.25 2.50 9.31
CA ALA A 14 18.90 2.73 7.91
C ALA A 14 19.50 1.71 6.92
N LEU A 15 20.21 0.69 7.40
CA LEU A 15 20.90 -0.30 6.55
C LEU A 15 20.45 -1.74 6.80
N MET A 16 19.23 -1.95 7.26
CA MET A 16 18.69 -3.31 7.19
C MET A 16 18.29 -3.58 5.73
N PRO A 17 18.94 -4.53 5.03
CA PRO A 17 18.46 -4.95 3.74
C PRO A 17 17.03 -5.46 3.93
N ALA A 18 16.09 -4.92 3.16
CA ALA A 18 14.77 -5.52 3.06
C ALA A 18 14.98 -6.95 2.54
N SER A 19 14.99 -7.89 3.45
CA SER A 19 15.04 -9.30 3.08
C SER A 19 13.76 -9.59 2.34
N ALA A 20 13.83 -9.66 1.01
CA ALA A 20 12.72 -10.14 0.20
C ALA A 20 12.34 -11.51 0.81
N GLN A 21 11.14 -11.55 1.37
CA GLN A 21 10.62 -12.76 1.98
C GLN A 21 10.63 -13.84 0.89
N LYS A 22 11.52 -14.81 1.00
CA LYS A 22 11.46 -15.99 0.14
C LYS A 22 10.09 -16.59 0.35
N VAL A 23 9.24 -16.47 -0.67
CA VAL A 23 7.96 -17.19 -0.70
C VAL A 23 8.32 -18.65 -0.56
N ASN A 24 8.11 -19.21 0.62
CA ASN A 24 8.23 -20.65 0.82
C ASN A 24 7.28 -21.29 -0.17
N LYS A 25 7.83 -22.00 -1.15
CA LYS A 25 7.05 -22.91 -1.97
C LYS A 25 6.37 -23.86 -1.00
N SER A 26 5.09 -23.64 -0.75
CA SER A 26 4.30 -24.60 0.00
C SER A 26 4.36 -25.92 -0.76
N SER A 27 4.99 -26.90 -0.17
CA SER A 27 5.08 -28.27 -0.70
C SER A 27 3.74 -29.00 -0.62
N GLY A 28 2.66 -28.29 -0.53
CA GLY A 28 1.29 -28.82 -0.44
C GLY A 28 0.63 -28.80 -1.81
N GLY A 29 0.77 -29.85 -2.56
CA GLY A 29 -0.11 -30.48 -3.52
C GLY A 29 -1.11 -29.70 -4.38
N TYR A 30 -1.06 -28.35 -4.43
CA TYR A 30 -1.95 -27.59 -5.31
C TYR A 30 -1.41 -27.65 -6.76
N PRO A 31 -2.19 -28.18 -7.71
CA PRO A 31 -1.71 -28.49 -9.05
C PRO A 31 -1.39 -27.26 -9.91
N ILE A 32 -1.77 -26.06 -9.46
CA ILE A 32 -1.58 -24.82 -10.22
C ILE A 32 -0.55 -23.95 -9.51
N THR A 33 0.51 -23.57 -10.23
CA THR A 33 1.49 -22.60 -9.76
C THR A 33 1.21 -21.25 -10.44
N PRO A 34 0.95 -20.18 -9.69
CA PRO A 34 0.74 -18.86 -10.27
C PRO A 34 1.98 -18.39 -11.03
N VAL A 35 1.80 -17.82 -12.20
CA VAL A 35 2.88 -17.13 -12.91
C VAL A 35 3.12 -15.80 -12.20
N PRO A 36 4.37 -15.47 -11.84
CA PRO A 36 4.67 -14.15 -11.31
C PRO A 36 4.25 -13.06 -12.30
N PHE A 37 3.53 -12.06 -11.85
CA PHE A 37 3.03 -10.99 -12.74
C PHE A 37 4.17 -10.23 -13.43
N THR A 38 5.35 -10.14 -12.81
CA THR A 38 6.58 -9.58 -13.42
C THR A 38 7.08 -10.37 -14.63
N SER A 39 6.64 -11.63 -14.79
CA SER A 39 6.95 -12.48 -15.95
C SER A 39 5.93 -12.32 -17.09
N VAL A 40 4.88 -11.53 -16.89
CA VAL A 40 3.84 -11.27 -17.88
C VAL A 40 4.06 -9.90 -18.50
N LYS A 41 4.21 -9.85 -19.84
CA LYS A 41 4.33 -8.59 -20.57
C LYS A 41 3.03 -8.31 -21.33
N VAL A 42 2.47 -7.13 -21.09
CA VAL A 42 1.30 -6.64 -21.82
C VAL A 42 1.73 -5.44 -22.65
N TRP A 43 1.54 -5.53 -23.96
CA TRP A 43 1.96 -4.48 -24.88
C TRP A 43 0.99 -3.29 -24.84
N ASN A 44 1.51 -2.07 -24.82
CA ASN A 44 0.71 -0.84 -24.69
C ASN A 44 -0.29 -0.61 -25.83
N ASN A 45 -0.03 -1.15 -27.02
CA ASN A 45 -0.90 -1.05 -28.19
C ASN A 45 -2.05 -2.09 -28.22
N THR A 46 -2.18 -2.90 -27.17
CA THR A 46 -3.26 -3.87 -27.02
C THR A 46 -4.41 -3.31 -26.18
N PHE A 47 -5.56 -3.97 -26.24
CA PHE A 47 -6.72 -3.64 -25.40
C PHE A 47 -6.33 -3.59 -23.91
N TRP A 48 -5.63 -4.59 -23.42
CA TRP A 48 -5.23 -4.67 -22.01
C TRP A 48 -4.15 -3.65 -21.65
N GLY A 49 -3.20 -3.40 -22.56
CA GLY A 49 -2.18 -2.36 -22.35
C GLY A 49 -2.79 -0.99 -22.14
N GLN A 50 -3.79 -0.62 -22.94
CA GLN A 50 -4.52 0.65 -22.77
C GLN A 50 -5.28 0.71 -21.44
N ARG A 51 -5.85 -0.40 -20.98
CA ARG A 51 -6.56 -0.49 -19.69
C ARG A 51 -5.61 -0.34 -18.52
N ILE A 52 -4.45 -0.97 -18.58
CA ILE A 52 -3.40 -0.85 -17.56
C ILE A 52 -2.93 0.61 -17.50
N GLU A 53 -2.71 1.25 -18.63
CA GLU A 53 -2.27 2.64 -18.68
C GLU A 53 -3.33 3.61 -18.15
N THR A 54 -4.60 3.37 -18.42
CA THR A 54 -5.72 4.12 -17.83
C THR A 54 -5.76 3.92 -16.32
N SER A 55 -5.61 2.68 -15.86
CA SER A 55 -5.55 2.38 -14.43
C SER A 55 -4.43 3.16 -13.74
N ARG A 56 -3.24 3.14 -14.32
CA ARG A 56 -2.06 3.82 -13.80
C ARG A 56 -2.22 5.33 -13.73
N LYS A 57 -2.69 5.96 -14.82
CA LYS A 57 -2.72 7.42 -14.95
C LYS A 57 -3.97 8.06 -14.36
N VAL A 58 -5.07 7.35 -14.29
CA VAL A 58 -6.37 7.92 -13.94
C VAL A 58 -6.99 7.21 -12.74
N THR A 59 -7.18 5.90 -12.81
CA THR A 59 -7.98 5.19 -11.81
C THR A 59 -7.31 5.19 -10.43
N ILE A 60 -6.03 4.87 -10.37
CA ILE A 60 -5.29 4.83 -9.09
C ILE A 60 -5.18 6.20 -8.44
N PRO A 61 -4.76 7.27 -9.15
CA PRO A 61 -4.76 8.61 -8.57
C PRO A 61 -6.16 9.06 -8.10
N LEU A 62 -7.20 8.76 -8.88
CA LEU A 62 -8.58 9.05 -8.48
C LEU A 62 -8.98 8.27 -7.22
N ALA A 63 -8.61 7.00 -7.12
CA ALA A 63 -8.92 6.19 -5.93
C ALA A 63 -8.29 6.76 -4.66
N PHE A 64 -7.02 7.18 -4.70
CA PHE A 64 -6.38 7.88 -3.58
C PHE A 64 -7.10 9.18 -3.22
N SER A 65 -7.42 10.01 -4.21
CA SER A 65 -8.17 11.25 -4.01
C SER A 65 -9.53 10.99 -3.38
N LYS A 66 -10.19 9.90 -3.74
CA LYS A 66 -11.47 9.49 -3.15
C LYS A 66 -11.30 8.99 -1.72
N CYS A 67 -10.29 8.19 -1.43
CA CYS A 67 -9.98 7.78 -0.06
C CYS A 67 -9.80 8.99 0.87
N GLU A 68 -9.12 10.04 0.40
CA GLU A 68 -8.95 11.28 1.14
C GLU A 68 -10.27 12.03 1.31
N SER A 69 -10.96 12.36 0.20
CA SER A 69 -12.14 13.21 0.21
C SER A 69 -13.35 12.58 0.92
N GLU A 70 -13.42 11.25 0.94
CA GLU A 70 -14.49 10.50 1.60
C GLU A 70 -14.12 10.04 3.02
N GLY A 71 -12.95 10.46 3.52
CA GLY A 71 -12.53 10.21 4.90
C GLY A 71 -12.16 8.76 5.20
N ARG A 72 -11.73 7.96 4.20
CA ARG A 72 -11.34 6.55 4.37
C ARG A 72 -10.12 6.37 5.27
N TYR A 73 -9.31 7.41 5.44
CA TYR A 73 -8.14 7.40 6.33
C TYR A 73 -8.48 7.64 7.81
N LYS A 74 -9.73 8.00 8.14
CA LYS A 74 -10.13 8.32 9.51
C LYS A 74 -9.99 7.17 10.50
N ASN A 75 -10.10 5.93 10.06
CA ASN A 75 -9.88 4.77 10.93
C ASN A 75 -8.41 4.69 11.38
N PHE A 76 -7.46 5.03 10.52
CA PHE A 76 -6.04 5.07 10.87
C PHE A 76 -5.73 6.22 11.85
N GLU A 77 -6.29 7.41 11.61
CA GLU A 77 -6.16 8.54 12.51
C GLU A 77 -6.70 8.21 13.91
N ARG A 78 -7.85 7.58 13.98
CA ARG A 78 -8.44 7.11 15.25
C ARG A 78 -7.57 6.09 15.96
N ALA A 79 -7.02 5.13 15.22
CA ALA A 79 -6.13 4.13 15.80
C ALA A 79 -4.84 4.75 16.34
N ALA A 80 -4.36 5.83 15.71
CA ALA A 80 -3.19 6.56 16.19
C ALA A 80 -3.47 7.38 17.46
N HIS A 81 -4.72 7.83 17.65
CA HIS A 81 -5.12 8.72 18.76
C HIS A 81 -6.37 8.20 19.49
N PRO A 82 -6.33 7.03 20.14
CA PRO A 82 -7.51 6.36 20.68
C PRO A 82 -8.16 7.11 21.86
N SER A 83 -7.44 8.01 22.51
CA SER A 83 -7.94 8.82 23.62
C SER A 83 -8.66 10.10 23.18
N GLU A 84 -8.54 10.50 21.92
CA GLU A 84 -9.17 11.71 21.43
C GLU A 84 -10.63 11.45 21.04
N LYS A 85 -11.51 12.41 21.37
CA LYS A 85 -12.86 12.40 20.85
C LYS A 85 -12.84 12.88 19.41
N TYR A 86 -13.07 11.96 18.49
CA TYR A 86 -13.16 12.30 17.08
C TYR A 86 -14.52 12.92 16.76
N ASP A 87 -14.50 14.13 16.20
CA ASP A 87 -15.66 14.64 15.48
C ASP A 87 -15.73 13.93 14.12
N VAL A 88 -16.67 13.04 14.01
CA VAL A 88 -16.90 12.29 12.77
C VAL A 88 -17.59 13.12 11.69
N GLY A 89 -18.01 14.34 12.02
CA GLY A 89 -18.71 15.23 11.09
C GLY A 89 -19.97 14.57 10.50
N LYS A 90 -20.22 14.84 9.22
CA LYS A 90 -21.32 14.23 8.45
C LYS A 90 -21.01 12.84 7.93
N LEU A 91 -19.73 12.45 7.89
CA LEU A 91 -19.28 11.15 7.40
C LEU A 91 -19.12 10.22 8.60
N MET A 92 -20.10 9.38 8.82
CA MET A 92 -19.98 8.27 9.78
C MET A 92 -18.95 7.29 9.24
N PRO A 93 -17.78 7.13 9.89
CA PRO A 93 -16.83 6.13 9.45
C PRO A 93 -17.42 4.73 9.63
N LEU A 94 -17.29 3.96 8.59
CA LEU A 94 -17.66 2.56 8.59
C LEU A 94 -16.50 1.74 9.17
N SER A 95 -16.83 0.62 9.81
CA SER A 95 -15.80 -0.26 10.41
C SER A 95 -14.82 -0.85 9.40
N PHE A 96 -15.08 -0.73 8.11
CA PHE A 96 -14.28 -1.27 7.02
C PHE A 96 -13.71 -0.19 6.08
N ASP A 97 -13.72 1.08 6.47
CA ASP A 97 -13.20 2.19 5.65
C ASP A 97 -11.72 2.04 5.30
N ASP A 98 -10.94 1.43 6.18
CA ASP A 98 -9.53 1.13 5.98
C ASP A 98 -9.25 0.11 4.87
N THR A 99 -10.25 -0.69 4.46
CA THR A 99 -10.07 -1.67 3.38
C THR A 99 -9.87 -1.01 2.02
N ASP A 100 -10.45 0.16 1.78
CA ASP A 100 -10.31 0.87 0.52
C ASP A 100 -8.88 1.42 0.31
N PRO A 101 -8.24 2.07 1.32
CA PRO A 101 -6.82 2.38 1.26
C PRO A 101 -5.92 1.17 1.00
N TYR A 102 -6.14 0.03 1.67
CA TYR A 102 -5.34 -1.17 1.45
C TYR A 102 -5.43 -1.69 0.03
N LYS A 103 -6.64 -1.80 -0.53
CA LYS A 103 -6.85 -2.22 -1.92
C LYS A 103 -6.21 -1.25 -2.93
N THR A 104 -6.30 0.05 -2.64
CA THR A 104 -5.71 1.08 -3.50
C THR A 104 -4.19 1.00 -3.48
N ILE A 105 -3.58 0.81 -2.29
CA ILE A 105 -2.14 0.63 -2.13
C ILE A 105 -1.67 -0.65 -2.83
N GLU A 106 -2.40 -1.75 -2.69
CA GLU A 106 -2.09 -3.00 -3.39
C GLU A 106 -2.08 -2.79 -4.91
N GLY A 107 -3.18 -2.23 -5.46
CA GLY A 107 -3.27 -1.94 -6.89
C GLY A 107 -2.18 -1.00 -7.39
N ALA A 108 -1.83 0.03 -6.61
CA ALA A 108 -0.75 0.95 -6.94
C ALA A 108 0.62 0.25 -6.94
N SER A 109 0.85 -0.66 -6.01
CA SER A 109 2.10 -1.41 -5.91
C SER A 109 2.41 -2.24 -7.15
N TYR A 110 1.38 -2.84 -7.76
CA TYR A 110 1.53 -3.58 -9.02
C TYR A 110 1.93 -2.68 -10.21
N VAL A 111 1.65 -1.40 -10.12
CA VAL A 111 1.95 -0.44 -11.20
C VAL A 111 3.36 0.14 -11.10
N LEU A 112 3.99 0.05 -9.93
CA LEU A 112 5.35 0.55 -9.71
C LEU A 112 6.44 -0.41 -10.19
N GLN A 113 6.10 -1.62 -10.58
CA GLN A 113 6.99 -2.65 -11.11
C GLN A 113 6.91 -2.73 -12.63
#